data_e4c36243669aee574192fe7953ee1599
#
_entry.id   e4c36243669aee574192fe7953ee1599
#
_cell.length_a   1.000
_cell.length_b   1.000
_cell.length_c   1.000
_cell.angle_alpha   90.00
_cell.angle_beta   90.00
_cell.angle_gamma   90.00
#
_symmetry.space_group_name_H-M   'P 1'
#
loop_
_entity.id
_entity.type
_entity.pdbx_description
1 polymer ?
#
loop_
_entity_poly.entity_id
_entity_poly.type
_entity_poly.pdbx_seq_one_letter_code
_entity_poly.pdbx_strand_id
1 'polypeptide(L)'
;MSASRTIVFNVAFGILLCSCSRAANPDQPPATNSSTAPAFAMADASVESPAASGDAATVTAALLTDSGANPVTVVSATSMGKLPVLMVHLVTDTDALYTITKARFRHTLALLYAHGYRPITVAQMIDRRIDVAPGMRPVVFTFDDASASQFGYIEKNGSLQIDPESAVGIWLAFARTHPDWKPRATFCMLSGAEAGRSFFGNKGIEGQKTEWRFRKLQFLRDQGFELCNHTLWHANLAKYPDAFVQEQIARGQLAIDSAVPGYKVRTFALPLGVWPKNRTLAQRGQWRDPKTGVVTRYNYDAILEVAGGPSVNPFDPSFKPLSIRRFNLQHDAVDSLVARLERTNTGYVVPPSR
;
A
#
# COMPACT_ATOMS: atom_id res chain seq x y z
N MET A 1 53.82 53.01 19.76
CA MET A 1 52.90 54.16 20.04
C MET A 1 51.71 53.96 19.10
N SER A 2 50.64 53.34 19.54
CA SER A 2 49.38 53.29 18.79
C SER A 2 48.25 53.21 19.78
N ALA A 3 47.34 54.16 19.73
CA ALA A 3 46.26 54.34 20.67
C ALA A 3 45.02 53.53 20.22
N SER A 4 44.52 52.68 21.10
CA SER A 4 43.22 52.05 20.97
C SER A 4 42.08 53.04 21.26
N ARG A 5 41.13 53.09 20.34
CA ARG A 5 39.84 53.77 20.58
C ARG A 5 38.74 52.68 20.82
N THR A 6 38.18 52.69 22.01
CA THR A 6 37.00 51.92 22.41
C THR A 6 35.77 52.62 21.91
N ILE A 7 34.91 51.95 21.16
CA ILE A 7 33.57 52.42 20.80
C ILE A 7 32.57 51.61 21.61
N VAL A 8 31.80 52.31 22.46
CA VAL A 8 30.68 51.76 23.22
C VAL A 8 29.41 51.85 22.36
N PHE A 9 28.76 50.77 22.06
CA PHE A 9 27.43 50.74 21.47
C PHE A 9 26.39 50.36 22.54
N ASN A 10 25.48 51.31 22.83
CA ASN A 10 24.27 51.07 23.58
C ASN A 10 23.29 50.27 22.73
N VAL A 11 22.83 49.12 23.21
CA VAL A 11 21.74 48.35 22.62
C VAL A 11 20.51 48.50 23.52
N ALA A 12 19.48 49.15 22.99
CA ALA A 12 18.19 49.26 23.62
C ALA A 12 17.45 47.88 23.60
N PHE A 13 16.92 47.49 24.76
CA PHE A 13 16.13 46.29 24.95
C PHE A 13 14.71 46.53 24.42
N GLY A 14 14.39 45.98 23.26
CA GLY A 14 13.01 45.86 22.77
C GLY A 14 12.42 44.54 23.19
N ILE A 15 11.45 44.56 24.10
CA ILE A 15 10.68 43.35 24.49
C ILE A 15 9.73 43.00 23.33
N LEU A 16 10.04 41.97 22.58
CA LEU A 16 9.14 41.38 21.59
C LEU A 16 8.36 40.24 22.27
N LEU A 17 7.07 40.47 22.51
CA LEU A 17 6.14 39.46 22.97
C LEU A 17 5.96 38.41 21.83
N CYS A 18 6.64 37.31 21.95
CA CYS A 18 6.48 36.16 21.03
C CYS A 18 5.25 35.37 21.46
N SER A 19 4.15 35.49 20.71
CA SER A 19 2.97 34.65 20.83
C SER A 19 3.37 33.25 20.38
N CYS A 20 3.63 32.33 21.31
CA CYS A 20 3.81 30.90 20.99
C CYS A 20 2.49 30.30 20.53
N SER A 21 2.28 30.22 19.23
CA SER A 21 1.31 29.30 18.65
C SER A 21 1.78 27.89 18.94
N ARG A 22 1.06 27.20 19.83
CA ARG A 22 1.27 25.78 20.09
C ARG A 22 0.99 25.00 18.81
N ALA A 23 2.01 24.45 18.20
CA ALA A 23 1.86 23.46 17.16
C ALA A 23 1.07 22.26 17.72
N ALA A 24 -0.03 21.90 17.07
CA ALA A 24 -0.84 20.74 17.45
C ALA A 24 0.01 19.47 17.31
N ASN A 25 0.03 18.67 18.36
CA ASN A 25 0.68 17.37 18.37
C ASN A 25 -0.14 16.41 17.48
N PRO A 26 0.40 15.83 16.39
CA PRO A 26 -0.34 14.98 15.47
C PRO A 26 -0.82 13.64 16.09
N ASP A 27 -0.44 13.32 17.31
CA ASP A 27 -0.73 12.05 17.98
C ASP A 27 -1.87 12.13 19.03
N GLN A 28 -2.58 13.26 19.16
CA GLN A 28 -3.72 13.33 20.07
C GLN A 28 -5.03 13.03 19.32
N PRO A 29 -5.85 12.10 19.83
CA PRO A 29 -7.23 11.98 19.35
C PRO A 29 -7.96 13.31 19.63
N PRO A 30 -8.83 13.77 18.73
CA PRO A 30 -9.58 14.99 18.96
C PRO A 30 -10.38 14.85 20.26
N ALA A 31 -10.35 15.92 21.07
CA ALA A 31 -11.18 16.02 22.26
C ALA A 31 -12.64 15.74 21.86
N THR A 32 -13.33 14.95 22.68
CA THR A 32 -14.73 14.58 22.49
C THR A 32 -15.64 15.81 22.56
N ASN A 33 -15.70 16.56 21.48
CA ASN A 33 -16.84 17.40 21.22
C ASN A 33 -17.87 16.52 20.51
N SER A 34 -18.99 16.33 21.13
CA SER A 34 -20.19 15.69 20.58
C SER A 34 -20.71 16.52 19.42
N SER A 35 -20.11 16.34 18.25
CA SER A 35 -20.59 16.81 16.96
C SER A 35 -20.82 15.59 16.10
N THR A 36 -22.05 15.38 15.75
CA THR A 36 -22.64 14.38 14.89
C THR A 36 -21.72 14.03 13.70
N ALA A 37 -21.12 12.85 13.74
CA ALA A 37 -20.57 12.23 12.55
C ALA A 37 -21.73 11.99 11.56
N PRO A 38 -21.57 12.27 10.26
CA PRO A 38 -22.61 11.95 9.30
C PRO A 38 -22.85 10.45 9.31
N ALA A 39 -24.10 10.08 9.60
CA ALA A 39 -24.59 8.74 9.43
C ALA A 39 -24.37 8.36 7.96
N PHE A 40 -23.66 7.26 7.70
CA PHE A 40 -23.74 6.59 6.41
C PHE A 40 -25.15 6.06 6.26
N ALA A 41 -26.04 6.86 5.66
CA ALA A 41 -27.31 6.39 5.19
C ALA A 41 -27.03 5.40 4.07
N MET A 42 -27.44 4.16 4.29
CA MET A 42 -27.62 3.20 3.20
C MET A 42 -28.81 3.74 2.37
N ALA A 43 -28.51 4.36 1.25
CA ALA A 43 -29.51 4.67 0.26
C ALA A 43 -29.85 3.36 -0.44
N ASP A 44 -31.07 2.90 -0.20
CA ASP A 44 -31.74 1.84 -0.94
C ASP A 44 -32.01 2.42 -2.34
N ALA A 45 -31.19 2.03 -3.30
CA ALA A 45 -31.37 2.40 -4.70
C ALA A 45 -32.09 1.25 -5.39
N SER A 46 -33.40 1.25 -5.31
CA SER A 46 -34.27 0.55 -6.25
C SER A 46 -34.07 1.18 -7.64
N VAL A 47 -33.36 0.49 -8.52
CA VAL A 47 -33.16 0.91 -9.91
C VAL A 47 -34.34 0.42 -10.72
N GLU A 48 -35.25 1.33 -11.09
CA GLU A 48 -36.14 1.14 -12.23
C GLU A 48 -35.34 1.19 -13.53
N SER A 49 -35.49 0.15 -14.35
CA SER A 49 -34.93 0.09 -15.71
C SER A 49 -35.76 0.94 -16.66
N PRO A 50 -35.16 1.86 -17.43
CA PRO A 50 -35.77 2.32 -18.66
C PRO A 50 -35.35 1.42 -19.83
N ALA A 51 -36.33 1.01 -20.61
CA ALA A 51 -36.15 0.29 -21.86
C ALA A 51 -35.35 1.12 -22.86
N ALA A 52 -34.31 0.51 -23.42
CA ALA A 52 -33.49 1.10 -24.47
C ALA A 52 -33.93 0.63 -25.86
N SER A 53 -33.92 1.53 -26.78
CA SER A 53 -33.77 1.24 -28.23
C SER A 53 -32.66 2.13 -28.79
N GLY A 54 -31.71 1.52 -29.48
CA GLY A 54 -30.82 2.25 -30.41
C GLY A 54 -29.33 1.91 -30.30
N ASP A 55 -28.88 1.13 -31.23
CA ASP A 55 -27.57 0.97 -31.87
C ASP A 55 -26.31 0.72 -31.00
N ALA A 56 -25.91 -0.54 -31.04
CA ALA A 56 -24.69 -1.09 -30.55
C ALA A 56 -23.48 -0.76 -31.42
N ALA A 57 -22.59 0.07 -30.94
CA ALA A 57 -21.20 0.01 -31.37
C ALA A 57 -20.48 -1.02 -30.50
N THR A 58 -20.24 -2.19 -31.07
CA THR A 58 -19.58 -3.33 -30.44
C THR A 58 -18.11 -3.00 -30.21
N VAL A 59 -17.75 -2.57 -29.02
CA VAL A 59 -16.37 -2.64 -28.58
C VAL A 59 -16.17 -4.03 -28.00
N THR A 60 -15.60 -4.92 -28.80
CA THR A 60 -15.22 -6.27 -28.40
C THR A 60 -14.13 -6.16 -27.34
N ALA A 61 -14.52 -6.21 -26.07
CA ALA A 61 -13.61 -6.55 -24.99
C ALA A 61 -13.24 -8.01 -25.21
N ALA A 62 -12.05 -8.28 -25.73
CA ALA A 62 -11.49 -9.62 -25.77
C ALA A 62 -11.31 -10.07 -24.29
N LEU A 63 -12.27 -10.83 -23.81
CA LEU A 63 -12.09 -11.71 -22.67
C LEU A 63 -10.99 -12.70 -23.07
N LEU A 64 -9.78 -12.45 -22.62
CA LEU A 64 -8.76 -13.49 -22.55
C LEU A 64 -9.22 -14.50 -21.49
N THR A 65 -10.04 -15.44 -21.90
CA THR A 65 -10.23 -16.69 -21.15
C THR A 65 -8.91 -17.42 -21.26
N ASP A 66 -8.07 -17.25 -20.24
CA ASP A 66 -6.89 -18.08 -20.07
C ASP A 66 -7.33 -19.50 -19.63
N SER A 67 -7.63 -20.34 -20.60
CA SER A 67 -7.76 -21.79 -20.45
C SER A 67 -6.40 -22.45 -20.69
N GLY A 68 -5.35 -21.88 -20.16
CA GLY A 68 -4.00 -22.41 -20.04
C GLY A 68 -3.61 -22.42 -18.57
N ALA A 69 -4.09 -23.38 -17.79
CA ALA A 69 -3.55 -23.64 -16.46
C ALA A 69 -2.08 -24.06 -16.63
N ASN A 70 -1.17 -23.08 -16.58
CA ASN A 70 0.23 -23.39 -16.35
C ASN A 70 0.32 -24.20 -15.06
N PRO A 71 0.99 -25.34 -15.06
CA PRO A 71 1.12 -26.18 -13.86
C PRO A 71 1.72 -25.32 -12.76
N VAL A 72 0.99 -25.19 -11.63
CA VAL A 72 1.50 -24.54 -10.44
C VAL A 72 2.74 -25.33 -10.01
N THR A 73 3.92 -24.77 -10.27
CA THR A 73 5.17 -25.41 -9.92
C THR A 73 5.25 -25.47 -8.40
N VAL A 74 5.01 -26.61 -7.80
CA VAL A 74 5.28 -26.87 -6.39
C VAL A 74 6.80 -26.94 -6.24
N VAL A 75 7.40 -25.84 -5.87
CA VAL A 75 8.84 -25.72 -5.69
C VAL A 75 9.25 -26.47 -4.42
N SER A 76 10.14 -27.44 -4.57
CA SER A 76 10.72 -28.17 -3.44
C SER A 76 11.53 -27.21 -2.53
N ALA A 77 11.42 -27.43 -1.20
CA ALA A 77 11.93 -26.57 -0.12
C ALA A 77 13.47 -26.45 -0.01
N THR A 78 14.23 -26.69 -1.06
CA THR A 78 15.70 -26.80 -0.98
C THR A 78 16.45 -25.53 -1.36
N SER A 79 15.83 -24.47 -1.85
CA SER A 79 16.57 -23.27 -2.20
C SER A 79 16.61 -22.26 -1.04
N MET A 80 17.76 -22.15 -0.43
CA MET A 80 18.11 -21.11 0.53
C MET A 80 18.32 -19.80 -0.22
N GLY A 81 17.52 -18.75 0.08
CA GLY A 81 17.70 -17.45 -0.58
C GLY A 81 16.79 -16.38 -0.05
N LYS A 82 17.14 -15.12 -0.35
CA LYS A 82 16.38 -13.94 0.06
C LYS A 82 15.41 -13.52 -1.04
N LEU A 83 14.21 -13.17 -0.63
CA LEU A 83 13.17 -12.64 -1.49
C LEU A 83 12.93 -11.16 -1.11
N PRO A 84 13.18 -10.20 -2.05
CA PRO A 84 12.89 -8.81 -1.78
C PRO A 84 11.39 -8.57 -1.60
N VAL A 85 11.01 -8.01 -0.45
CA VAL A 85 9.68 -7.44 -0.19
C VAL A 85 9.87 -5.94 -0.07
N LEU A 86 9.54 -5.22 -1.13
CA LEU A 86 9.78 -3.78 -1.28
C LEU A 86 8.58 -3.01 -0.72
N MET A 87 8.87 -1.95 0.03
CA MET A 87 7.86 -1.08 0.64
C MET A 87 7.90 0.29 -0.02
N VAL A 88 6.77 0.72 -0.57
CA VAL A 88 6.58 1.99 -1.28
C VAL A 88 5.49 2.79 -0.57
N HIS A 89 5.71 4.09 -0.35
CA HIS A 89 4.70 5.00 0.18
C HIS A 89 4.27 6.00 -0.88
N LEU A 90 5.09 7.02 -1.15
CA LEU A 90 4.75 8.07 -2.11
C LEU A 90 5.59 7.92 -3.40
N VAL A 91 4.94 8.13 -4.54
CA VAL A 91 5.59 8.21 -5.86
C VAL A 91 5.33 9.60 -6.42
N THR A 92 6.33 10.49 -6.37
CA THR A 92 6.19 11.93 -6.65
C THR A 92 7.27 12.43 -7.60
N ASP A 93 7.41 13.74 -7.76
CA ASP A 93 8.46 14.33 -8.59
C ASP A 93 9.76 14.61 -7.79
N THR A 94 9.69 14.55 -6.45
CA THR A 94 10.81 14.86 -5.56
C THR A 94 11.11 13.72 -4.61
N ASP A 95 12.40 13.51 -4.30
CA ASP A 95 12.84 12.58 -3.27
C ASP A 95 12.67 13.18 -1.88
N ALA A 96 12.17 12.36 -0.96
CA ALA A 96 12.09 12.67 0.47
C ALA A 96 12.02 11.37 1.28
N LEU A 97 11.97 11.49 2.60
CA LEU A 97 11.75 10.33 3.46
C LEU A 97 10.42 9.64 3.09
N TYR A 98 10.44 8.33 2.86
CA TYR A 98 9.31 7.52 2.40
C TYR A 98 8.74 7.94 1.03
N THR A 99 9.54 8.61 0.21
CA THR A 99 9.14 9.03 -1.14
C THR A 99 10.15 8.51 -2.15
N ILE A 100 9.65 8.09 -3.30
CA ILE A 100 10.48 7.76 -4.47
C ILE A 100 10.02 8.63 -5.65
N THR A 101 10.94 9.11 -6.46
CA THR A 101 10.54 9.85 -7.66
C THR A 101 9.91 8.92 -8.70
N LYS A 102 9.00 9.48 -9.51
CA LYS A 102 8.40 8.76 -10.65
C LYS A 102 9.46 8.21 -11.60
N ALA A 103 10.52 8.98 -11.85
CA ALA A 103 11.64 8.54 -12.68
C ALA A 103 12.37 7.35 -12.05
N ARG A 104 12.64 7.43 -10.75
CA ARG A 104 13.28 6.32 -10.00
C ARG A 104 12.38 5.10 -9.91
N PHE A 105 11.06 5.27 -9.78
CA PHE A 105 10.13 4.14 -9.79
C PHE A 105 10.13 3.42 -11.16
N ARG A 106 10.13 4.17 -12.28
CA ARG A 106 10.30 3.59 -13.63
C ARG A 106 11.63 2.84 -13.76
N HIS A 107 12.72 3.45 -13.28
CA HIS A 107 14.03 2.80 -13.25
C HIS A 107 14.02 1.51 -12.44
N THR A 108 13.38 1.50 -11.27
CA THR A 108 13.24 0.32 -10.42
C THR A 108 12.56 -0.84 -11.15
N LEU A 109 11.46 -0.59 -11.87
CA LEU A 109 10.78 -1.62 -12.65
C LEU A 109 11.70 -2.19 -13.74
N ALA A 110 12.37 -1.32 -14.48
CA ALA A 110 13.28 -1.70 -15.56
C ALA A 110 14.50 -2.48 -15.04
N LEU A 111 15.12 -2.01 -13.95
CA LEU A 111 16.25 -2.67 -13.30
C LEU A 111 15.87 -4.09 -12.86
N LEU A 112 14.80 -4.21 -12.10
CA LEU A 112 14.35 -5.51 -11.59
C LEU A 112 14.01 -6.47 -12.74
N TYR A 113 13.36 -5.97 -13.79
CA TYR A 113 13.04 -6.77 -14.97
C TYR A 113 14.30 -7.30 -15.67
N ALA A 114 15.29 -6.42 -15.90
CA ALA A 114 16.56 -6.75 -16.53
C ALA A 114 17.38 -7.79 -15.74
N HIS A 115 17.25 -7.76 -14.39
CA HIS A 115 17.90 -8.72 -13.49
C HIS A 115 17.05 -9.98 -13.22
N GLY A 116 16.04 -10.25 -14.06
CA GLY A 116 15.23 -11.47 -14.00
C GLY A 116 14.22 -11.52 -12.87
N TYR A 117 13.92 -10.38 -12.21
CA TYR A 117 12.85 -10.35 -11.21
C TYR A 117 11.47 -10.27 -11.86
N ARG A 118 10.48 -10.94 -11.24
CA ARG A 118 9.08 -10.90 -11.64
C ARG A 118 8.20 -10.70 -10.39
N PRO A 119 7.16 -9.85 -10.48
CA PRO A 119 6.36 -9.51 -9.32
C PRO A 119 5.41 -10.65 -8.94
N ILE A 120 5.27 -10.85 -7.62
CA ILE A 120 4.24 -11.66 -6.98
C ILE A 120 3.58 -10.86 -5.86
N THR A 121 2.39 -11.30 -5.41
CA THR A 121 1.72 -10.72 -4.24
C THR A 121 2.23 -11.35 -2.93
N VAL A 122 1.92 -10.72 -1.79
CA VAL A 122 2.15 -11.32 -0.46
C VAL A 122 1.35 -12.61 -0.32
N ALA A 123 0.10 -12.64 -0.79
CA ALA A 123 -0.73 -13.84 -0.75
C ALA A 123 -0.10 -15.01 -1.53
N GLN A 124 0.46 -14.75 -2.72
CA GLN A 124 1.18 -15.78 -3.48
C GLN A 124 2.44 -16.24 -2.75
N MET A 125 3.17 -15.32 -2.10
CA MET A 125 4.35 -15.65 -1.31
C MET A 125 4.01 -16.59 -0.14
N ILE A 126 3.02 -16.26 0.68
CA ILE A 126 2.66 -17.09 1.85
C ILE A 126 2.02 -18.43 1.47
N ASP A 127 1.33 -18.49 0.34
CA ASP A 127 0.78 -19.72 -0.22
C ASP A 127 1.83 -20.61 -0.90
N ARG A 128 3.09 -20.11 -1.03
CA ARG A 128 4.16 -20.78 -1.79
C ARG A 128 3.80 -20.99 -3.28
N ARG A 129 2.87 -20.20 -3.80
CA ARG A 129 2.45 -20.20 -5.21
C ARG A 129 3.25 -19.17 -5.99
N ILE A 130 4.50 -19.48 -6.28
CA ILE A 130 5.42 -18.61 -7.01
C ILE A 130 5.17 -18.77 -8.51
N ASP A 131 4.24 -17.96 -9.05
CA ASP A 131 3.90 -17.92 -10.49
C ASP A 131 4.94 -17.10 -11.27
N VAL A 132 6.17 -17.59 -11.24
CA VAL A 132 7.35 -16.99 -11.89
C VAL A 132 8.12 -18.12 -12.58
N ALA A 133 8.57 -17.90 -13.81
CA ALA A 133 9.25 -18.92 -14.59
C ALA A 133 10.54 -19.43 -13.92
N PRO A 134 10.91 -20.69 -14.13
CA PRO A 134 12.19 -21.24 -13.68
C PRO A 134 13.38 -20.36 -14.11
N GLY A 135 14.35 -20.20 -13.22
CA GLY A 135 15.51 -19.32 -13.44
C GLY A 135 15.27 -17.84 -13.14
N MET A 136 14.01 -17.42 -12.99
CA MET A 136 13.66 -16.05 -12.61
C MET A 136 13.61 -15.88 -11.09
N ARG A 137 13.53 -14.63 -10.64
CA ARG A 137 13.52 -14.22 -9.23
C ARG A 137 12.19 -13.56 -8.88
N PRO A 138 11.45 -14.04 -7.87
CA PRO A 138 10.26 -13.33 -7.40
C PRO A 138 10.64 -12.05 -6.63
N VAL A 139 9.81 -11.03 -6.77
CA VAL A 139 9.85 -9.79 -5.97
C VAL A 139 8.44 -9.42 -5.55
N VAL A 140 8.28 -8.95 -4.31
CA VAL A 140 7.00 -8.43 -3.80
C VAL A 140 7.10 -6.91 -3.69
N PHE A 141 6.12 -6.20 -4.24
CA PHE A 141 5.90 -4.79 -3.97
C PHE A 141 4.72 -4.63 -3.02
N THR A 142 4.90 -3.83 -1.98
CA THR A 142 3.85 -3.43 -1.05
C THR A 142 3.72 -1.92 -1.04
N PHE A 143 2.50 -1.39 -1.19
CA PHE A 143 2.21 0.03 -1.20
C PHE A 143 1.41 0.37 0.06
N ASP A 144 1.99 1.18 0.95
CA ASP A 144 1.33 1.57 2.19
C ASP A 144 0.64 2.94 2.03
N ASP A 145 -0.32 3.26 2.91
CA ASP A 145 -1.01 4.54 3.07
C ASP A 145 -2.09 4.88 2.04
N ALA A 146 -2.23 4.16 0.95
CA ALA A 146 -3.23 4.42 -0.10
C ALA A 146 -3.25 5.89 -0.56
N SER A 147 -2.09 6.45 -0.92
CA SER A 147 -1.94 7.81 -1.46
C SER A 147 -2.46 7.90 -2.89
N ALA A 148 -2.96 9.08 -3.30
CA ALA A 148 -3.35 9.35 -4.68
C ALA A 148 -2.19 9.20 -5.68
N SER A 149 -0.95 9.43 -5.25
CA SER A 149 0.25 9.20 -6.05
C SER A 149 0.49 7.73 -6.40
N GLN A 150 -0.10 6.81 -5.63
CA GLN A 150 -0.05 5.38 -5.94
C GLN A 150 -1.11 5.00 -6.98
N PHE A 151 -2.33 5.54 -6.85
CA PHE A 151 -3.41 5.29 -7.79
C PHE A 151 -4.34 6.51 -7.91
N GLY A 152 -4.15 7.32 -8.94
CA GLY A 152 -4.98 8.46 -9.29
C GLY A 152 -5.88 8.18 -10.49
N TYR A 153 -7.03 8.87 -10.53
CA TYR A 153 -7.80 9.07 -11.76
C TYR A 153 -7.67 10.51 -12.21
N ILE A 154 -7.73 10.71 -13.53
CA ILE A 154 -7.85 12.02 -14.18
C ILE A 154 -9.05 12.01 -15.13
N GLU A 155 -9.73 13.14 -15.23
CA GLU A 155 -10.75 13.35 -16.25
C GLU A 155 -10.11 13.97 -17.49
N LYS A 156 -10.16 13.27 -18.61
CA LYS A 156 -9.60 13.73 -19.88
C LYS A 156 -10.59 13.47 -21.02
N ASN A 157 -10.92 14.51 -21.78
CA ASN A 157 -11.86 14.42 -22.91
C ASN A 157 -13.21 13.78 -22.51
N GLY A 158 -13.75 14.14 -21.34
CA GLY A 158 -15.03 13.62 -20.84
C GLY A 158 -14.98 12.16 -20.35
N SER A 159 -13.82 11.54 -20.32
CA SER A 159 -13.63 10.17 -19.83
C SER A 159 -12.73 10.11 -18.59
N LEU A 160 -13.03 9.17 -17.70
CA LEU A 160 -12.21 8.88 -16.54
C LEU A 160 -11.09 7.92 -16.93
N GLN A 161 -9.85 8.35 -16.72
CA GLN A 161 -8.66 7.57 -17.06
C GLN A 161 -7.78 7.41 -15.81
N ILE A 162 -6.98 6.33 -15.79
CA ILE A 162 -5.94 6.18 -14.78
C ILE A 162 -4.87 7.24 -15.05
N ASP A 163 -4.46 7.95 -13.99
CA ASP A 163 -3.35 8.88 -14.08
C ASP A 163 -2.07 8.12 -14.49
N PRO A 164 -1.50 8.41 -15.67
CA PRO A 164 -0.32 7.72 -16.18
C PRO A 164 0.94 7.98 -15.32
N GLU A 165 0.90 9.01 -14.49
CA GLU A 165 1.99 9.39 -13.59
C GLU A 165 1.83 8.79 -12.18
N SER A 166 0.71 8.15 -11.86
CA SER A 166 0.56 7.37 -10.63
C SER A 166 1.35 6.05 -10.72
N ALA A 167 1.70 5.46 -9.57
CA ALA A 167 2.41 4.17 -9.55
C ALA A 167 1.69 3.08 -10.36
N VAL A 168 0.34 2.98 -10.24
CA VAL A 168 -0.46 2.04 -11.03
C VAL A 168 -0.38 2.38 -12.53
N GLY A 169 -0.47 3.65 -12.90
CA GLY A 169 -0.34 4.07 -14.31
C GLY A 169 1.02 3.71 -14.90
N ILE A 170 2.11 4.00 -14.17
CA ILE A 170 3.48 3.64 -14.55
C ILE A 170 3.63 2.12 -14.67
N TRP A 171 3.10 1.36 -13.69
CA TRP A 171 3.14 -0.11 -13.72
C TRP A 171 2.45 -0.69 -14.93
N LEU A 172 1.23 -0.26 -15.22
CA LEU A 172 0.46 -0.74 -16.36
C LEU A 172 1.09 -0.34 -17.70
N ALA A 173 1.71 0.84 -17.77
CA ALA A 173 2.47 1.25 -18.97
C ALA A 173 3.67 0.34 -19.20
N PHE A 174 4.40 -0.01 -18.14
CA PHE A 174 5.53 -0.93 -18.20
C PHE A 174 5.08 -2.35 -18.61
N ALA A 175 4.00 -2.87 -18.02
CA ALA A 175 3.46 -4.18 -18.31
C ALA A 175 3.01 -4.36 -19.78
N ARG A 176 2.58 -3.28 -20.46
CA ARG A 176 2.21 -3.35 -21.89
C ARG A 176 3.37 -3.77 -22.81
N THR A 177 4.59 -3.42 -22.45
CA THR A 177 5.80 -3.78 -23.20
C THR A 177 6.56 -4.96 -22.61
N HIS A 178 6.13 -5.44 -21.43
CA HIS A 178 6.74 -6.53 -20.68
C HIS A 178 5.64 -7.49 -20.18
N PRO A 179 5.08 -8.37 -21.05
CA PRO A 179 3.86 -9.15 -20.75
C PRO A 179 3.99 -10.12 -19.57
N ASP A 180 5.20 -10.52 -19.23
CA ASP A 180 5.51 -11.34 -18.05
C ASP A 180 5.71 -10.51 -16.75
N TRP A 181 5.64 -9.18 -16.83
CA TRP A 181 5.51 -8.28 -15.69
C TRP A 181 4.04 -8.11 -15.31
N LYS A 182 3.49 -9.12 -14.65
CA LYS A 182 2.07 -9.15 -14.30
C LYS A 182 1.68 -8.07 -13.27
N PRO A 183 0.41 -7.65 -13.20
CA PRO A 183 -0.09 -6.73 -12.18
C PRO A 183 -0.21 -7.46 -10.83
N ARG A 184 0.92 -7.73 -10.21
CA ARG A 184 1.07 -8.43 -8.94
C ARG A 184 1.81 -7.55 -7.94
N ALA A 185 1.06 -6.80 -7.15
CA ALA A 185 1.57 -6.04 -6.00
C ALA A 185 0.51 -6.06 -4.92
N THR A 186 0.87 -5.68 -3.68
CA THR A 186 -0.02 -5.67 -2.52
C THR A 186 -0.22 -4.23 -2.07
N PHE A 187 -1.45 -3.73 -2.09
CA PHE A 187 -1.81 -2.38 -1.69
C PHE A 187 -2.44 -2.37 -0.31
N CYS A 188 -1.79 -1.78 0.69
CA CYS A 188 -2.21 -1.72 2.09
C CYS A 188 -2.99 -0.44 2.35
N MET A 189 -4.31 -0.59 2.51
CA MET A 189 -5.29 0.49 2.50
C MET A 189 -5.41 1.19 3.84
N LEU A 190 -5.27 2.51 3.83
CA LEU A 190 -5.90 3.39 4.81
C LEU A 190 -7.30 3.76 4.31
N SER A 191 -8.31 3.64 5.17
CA SER A 191 -9.70 3.80 4.76
C SER A 191 -10.40 5.02 5.35
N GLY A 192 -9.95 5.55 6.46
CA GLY A 192 -10.54 6.69 7.15
C GLY A 192 -9.60 7.87 7.36
N ALA A 193 -8.33 7.76 6.96
CA ALA A 193 -7.38 8.84 7.07
C ALA A 193 -7.79 10.03 6.20
N GLU A 194 -7.50 11.23 6.68
CA GLU A 194 -7.65 12.47 5.92
C GLU A 194 -6.44 12.73 5.01
N ALA A 195 -6.39 13.91 4.42
CA ALA A 195 -5.27 14.35 3.58
C ALA A 195 -4.95 13.40 2.41
N GLY A 196 -5.99 12.98 1.67
CA GLY A 196 -5.83 12.22 0.43
C GLY A 196 -5.52 10.72 0.59
N ARG A 197 -5.42 10.24 1.82
CA ARG A 197 -5.04 8.85 2.11
C ARG A 197 -6.22 7.94 2.47
N SER A 198 -7.43 8.27 2.03
CA SER A 198 -8.59 7.38 2.14
C SER A 198 -8.87 6.75 0.80
N PHE A 199 -8.44 5.50 0.61
CA PHE A 199 -8.57 4.77 -0.65
C PHE A 199 -8.08 5.56 -1.88
N PHE A 200 -6.83 6.04 -1.82
CA PHE A 200 -6.16 6.79 -2.90
C PHE A 200 -6.78 8.16 -3.19
N GLY A 201 -7.18 8.89 -2.17
CA GLY A 201 -7.71 10.24 -2.27
C GLY A 201 -9.21 10.36 -2.17
N ASN A 202 -9.64 11.49 -1.59
CA ASN A 202 -11.03 11.74 -1.21
C ASN A 202 -11.30 13.24 -1.17
N LYS A 203 -12.56 13.66 -1.34
CA LYS A 203 -13.04 15.04 -1.15
C LYS A 203 -12.30 16.09 -1.99
N GLY A 204 -11.82 15.73 -3.17
CA GLY A 204 -11.08 16.63 -4.06
C GLY A 204 -9.60 16.77 -3.75
N ILE A 205 -9.08 16.17 -2.68
CA ILE A 205 -7.65 16.21 -2.34
C ILE A 205 -6.85 15.54 -3.48
N GLU A 206 -5.81 16.24 -3.95
CA GLU A 206 -5.02 15.83 -5.12
C GLU A 206 -5.90 15.52 -6.36
N GLY A 207 -7.02 16.25 -6.52
CA GLY A 207 -7.98 16.07 -7.61
C GLY A 207 -8.84 14.81 -7.52
N GLN A 208 -8.75 14.04 -6.44
CA GLN A 208 -9.45 12.75 -6.32
C GLN A 208 -10.84 12.91 -5.70
N LYS A 209 -11.86 12.42 -6.39
CA LYS A 209 -13.26 12.50 -5.95
C LYS A 209 -13.65 11.32 -5.06
N THR A 210 -14.60 11.57 -4.15
CA THR A 210 -15.10 10.57 -3.19
C THR A 210 -15.67 9.33 -3.85
N GLU A 211 -16.44 9.51 -4.92
CA GLU A 211 -17.11 8.45 -5.67
C GLU A 211 -16.14 7.51 -6.42
N TRP A 212 -14.89 7.92 -6.61
CA TRP A 212 -13.88 7.09 -7.29
C TRP A 212 -13.23 6.05 -6.38
N ARG A 213 -13.34 6.20 -5.06
CA ARG A 213 -12.60 5.38 -4.09
C ARG A 213 -12.85 3.89 -4.25
N PHE A 214 -14.11 3.46 -4.23
CA PHE A 214 -14.46 2.04 -4.33
C PHE A 214 -14.10 1.47 -5.71
N ARG A 215 -14.32 2.26 -6.76
CA ARG A 215 -13.94 1.88 -8.12
C ARG A 215 -12.44 1.58 -8.24
N LYS A 216 -11.58 2.30 -7.50
CA LYS A 216 -10.13 2.04 -7.49
C LYS A 216 -9.81 0.68 -6.86
N LEU A 217 -10.42 0.34 -5.73
CA LEU A 217 -10.21 -0.97 -5.10
C LEU A 217 -10.73 -2.11 -5.97
N GLN A 218 -11.91 -1.95 -6.58
CA GLN A 218 -12.46 -2.91 -7.53
C GLN A 218 -11.52 -3.12 -8.72
N PHE A 219 -11.01 -2.04 -9.30
CA PHE A 219 -10.03 -2.11 -10.38
C PHE A 219 -8.78 -2.89 -9.96
N LEU A 220 -8.18 -2.58 -8.81
CA LEU A 220 -6.98 -3.29 -8.33
C LEU A 220 -7.24 -4.79 -8.19
N ARG A 221 -8.35 -5.19 -7.56
CA ARG A 221 -8.76 -6.59 -7.45
C ARG A 221 -8.89 -7.25 -8.82
N ASP A 222 -9.60 -6.60 -9.75
CA ASP A 222 -9.91 -7.15 -11.08
C ASP A 222 -8.66 -7.30 -11.95
N GLN A 223 -7.66 -6.45 -11.75
CA GLN A 223 -6.35 -6.58 -12.39
C GLN A 223 -5.46 -7.65 -11.74
N GLY A 224 -5.82 -8.15 -10.57
CA GLY A 224 -5.05 -9.17 -9.84
C GLY A 224 -4.03 -8.62 -8.86
N PHE A 225 -4.10 -7.34 -8.50
CA PHE A 225 -3.41 -6.80 -7.34
C PHE A 225 -4.06 -7.29 -6.05
N GLU A 226 -3.28 -7.42 -4.99
CA GLU A 226 -3.77 -7.79 -3.67
C GLU A 226 -4.13 -6.55 -2.87
N LEU A 227 -5.26 -6.62 -2.14
CA LEU A 227 -5.64 -5.61 -1.16
C LEU A 227 -5.29 -6.09 0.25
N CYS A 228 -4.68 -5.21 1.02
CA CYS A 228 -4.16 -5.40 2.36
C CYS A 228 -4.77 -4.34 3.28
N ASN A 229 -4.94 -4.62 4.56
CA ASN A 229 -5.41 -3.64 5.53
C ASN A 229 -4.23 -2.91 6.20
N HIS A 230 -4.36 -1.59 6.37
CA HIS A 230 -3.38 -0.73 7.07
C HIS A 230 -4.04 0.14 8.15
N THR A 231 -5.12 -0.35 8.74
CA THR A 231 -5.99 0.32 9.70
C THR A 231 -6.89 1.44 9.14
N LEU A 232 -7.73 1.99 10.00
CA LEU A 232 -8.60 3.11 9.65
C LEU A 232 -7.83 4.43 9.52
N TRP A 233 -6.96 4.78 10.50
CA TRP A 233 -6.34 6.10 10.63
C TRP A 233 -4.80 6.10 10.75
N HIS A 234 -4.13 5.00 10.48
CA HIS A 234 -2.69 4.87 10.69
C HIS A 234 -2.26 5.09 12.16
N ALA A 235 -3.06 4.59 13.11
CA ALA A 235 -2.80 4.79 14.53
C ALA A 235 -1.55 4.04 15.01
N ASN A 236 -0.81 4.65 15.94
CA ASN A 236 0.26 3.95 16.67
C ASN A 236 -0.34 2.93 17.63
N LEU A 237 -0.41 1.67 17.20
CA LEU A 237 -1.12 0.60 17.91
C LEU A 237 -0.55 0.28 19.32
N ALA A 238 0.72 0.63 19.60
CA ALA A 238 1.30 0.42 20.92
C ALA A 238 0.82 1.44 21.97
N LYS A 239 0.32 2.60 21.54
CA LYS A 239 -0.12 3.67 22.44
C LYS A 239 -1.54 3.50 22.97
N TYR A 240 -2.35 2.66 22.32
CA TYR A 240 -3.78 2.57 22.59
C TYR A 240 -4.18 1.26 23.28
N PRO A 241 -5.32 1.25 23.99
CA PRO A 241 -5.87 0.04 24.60
C PRO A 241 -6.39 -0.94 23.54
N ASP A 242 -6.47 -2.22 23.89
CA ASP A 242 -6.87 -3.33 23.02
C ASP A 242 -8.18 -3.08 22.26
N ALA A 243 -9.18 -2.48 22.94
CA ALA A 243 -10.47 -2.17 22.31
C ALA A 243 -10.32 -1.20 21.13
N PHE A 244 -9.50 -0.15 21.26
CA PHE A 244 -9.23 0.80 20.18
C PHE A 244 -8.39 0.17 19.08
N VAL A 245 -7.41 -0.67 19.41
CA VAL A 245 -6.63 -1.43 18.42
C VAL A 245 -7.55 -2.27 17.55
N GLN A 246 -8.47 -3.02 18.16
CA GLN A 246 -9.45 -3.83 17.44
C GLN A 246 -10.39 -2.97 16.57
N GLU A 247 -10.84 -1.83 17.08
CA GLU A 247 -11.64 -0.89 16.31
C GLU A 247 -10.90 -0.40 15.06
N GLN A 248 -9.66 0.05 15.18
CA GLN A 248 -8.85 0.56 14.08
C GLN A 248 -8.68 -0.48 12.97
N ILE A 249 -8.38 -1.71 13.34
CA ILE A 249 -8.14 -2.80 12.39
C ILE A 249 -9.46 -3.28 11.78
N ALA A 250 -10.49 -3.53 12.60
CA ALA A 250 -11.77 -4.04 12.12
C ALA A 250 -12.52 -3.04 11.22
N ARG A 251 -12.46 -1.74 11.55
CA ARG A 251 -13.09 -0.70 10.69
C ARG A 251 -12.34 -0.51 9.38
N GLY A 252 -11.00 -0.65 9.38
CA GLY A 252 -10.22 -0.72 8.15
C GLY A 252 -10.65 -1.89 7.27
N GLN A 253 -10.80 -3.08 7.86
CA GLN A 253 -11.30 -4.28 7.20
C GLN A 253 -12.73 -4.06 6.64
N LEU A 254 -13.65 -3.58 7.45
CA LEU A 254 -15.05 -3.33 7.06
C LEU A 254 -15.15 -2.37 5.86
N ALA A 255 -14.31 -1.36 5.81
CA ALA A 255 -14.29 -0.41 4.70
C ALA A 255 -13.81 -1.07 3.39
N ILE A 256 -12.83 -1.97 3.44
CA ILE A 256 -12.38 -2.74 2.28
C ILE A 256 -13.49 -3.71 1.85
N ASP A 257 -14.11 -4.43 2.79
CA ASP A 257 -15.20 -5.36 2.53
C ASP A 257 -16.40 -4.66 1.85
N SER A 258 -16.68 -3.40 2.27
CA SER A 258 -17.72 -2.57 1.65
C SER A 258 -17.40 -2.16 0.22
N ALA A 259 -16.13 -1.90 -0.07
CA ALA A 259 -15.67 -1.48 -1.41
C ALA A 259 -15.61 -2.66 -2.39
N VAL A 260 -15.25 -3.85 -1.91
CA VAL A 260 -15.07 -5.08 -2.70
C VAL A 260 -15.71 -6.27 -2.00
N PRO A 261 -17.05 -6.36 -2.01
CA PRO A 261 -17.76 -7.43 -1.33
C PRO A 261 -17.27 -8.83 -1.77
N GLY A 262 -17.11 -9.72 -0.79
CA GLY A 262 -16.61 -11.09 -1.03
C GLY A 262 -15.11 -11.22 -1.20
N TYR A 263 -14.35 -10.13 -1.24
CA TYR A 263 -12.89 -10.19 -1.24
C TYR A 263 -12.36 -10.55 0.15
N LYS A 264 -11.48 -11.57 0.24
CA LYS A 264 -10.86 -11.95 1.50
C LYS A 264 -9.53 -11.22 1.68
N VAL A 265 -9.49 -10.22 2.56
CA VAL A 265 -8.24 -9.57 2.97
C VAL A 265 -7.44 -10.52 3.83
N ARG A 266 -6.22 -10.86 3.41
CA ARG A 266 -5.34 -11.84 4.04
C ARG A 266 -4.10 -11.24 4.68
N THR A 267 -3.77 -10.01 4.35
CA THR A 267 -2.53 -9.33 4.74
C THR A 267 -2.84 -8.08 5.54
N PHE A 268 -2.05 -7.84 6.58
CA PHE A 268 -2.07 -6.65 7.40
C PHE A 268 -0.67 -6.00 7.45
N ALA A 269 -0.58 -4.70 7.18
CA ALA A 269 0.63 -3.93 7.37
C ALA A 269 0.56 -3.14 8.68
N LEU A 270 1.61 -3.21 9.50
CA LEU A 270 1.67 -2.50 10.77
C LEU A 270 1.89 -1.00 10.53
N PRO A 271 0.98 -0.11 10.96
CA PRO A 271 1.24 1.33 10.94
C PRO A 271 2.50 1.64 11.74
N LEU A 272 3.38 2.49 11.17
CA LEU A 272 4.66 2.87 11.77
C LEU A 272 5.60 1.67 12.07
N GLY A 273 5.26 0.47 11.62
CA GLY A 273 5.96 -0.77 11.98
C GLY A 273 5.81 -1.15 13.47
N VAL A 274 4.85 -0.58 14.17
CA VAL A 274 4.70 -0.73 15.62
C VAL A 274 3.62 -1.74 15.97
N TRP A 275 4.00 -2.76 16.71
CA TRP A 275 3.08 -3.78 17.20
C TRP A 275 2.20 -3.25 18.35
N PRO A 276 0.93 -3.67 18.43
CA PRO A 276 0.14 -3.46 19.65
C PRO A 276 0.75 -4.23 20.83
N LYS A 277 0.45 -3.79 22.07
CA LYS A 277 0.91 -4.47 23.27
C LYS A 277 0.47 -5.94 23.28
N ASN A 278 -0.80 -6.19 22.96
CA ASN A 278 -1.30 -7.52 22.68
C ASN A 278 -1.10 -7.84 21.19
N ARG A 279 0.03 -8.46 20.85
CA ARG A 279 0.44 -8.75 19.47
C ARG A 279 -0.57 -9.59 18.70
N THR A 280 -1.36 -10.43 19.38
CA THR A 280 -2.39 -11.25 18.74
C THR A 280 -3.42 -10.40 18.00
N LEU A 281 -3.68 -9.19 18.49
CA LEU A 281 -4.65 -8.27 17.87
C LEU A 281 -4.21 -7.76 16.49
N ALA A 282 -2.93 -7.78 16.16
CA ALA A 282 -2.47 -7.48 14.81
C ALA A 282 -2.85 -8.59 13.81
N GLN A 283 -3.01 -9.83 14.29
CA GLN A 283 -3.39 -10.96 13.46
C GLN A 283 -4.91 -11.14 13.40
N ARG A 284 -5.56 -11.20 14.56
CA ARG A 284 -6.98 -11.54 14.66
C ARG A 284 -7.67 -10.80 15.80
N GLY A 285 -8.91 -10.47 15.57
CA GLY A 285 -9.75 -9.78 16.56
C GLY A 285 -11.14 -9.51 16.03
N GLN A 286 -11.88 -8.75 16.79
CA GLN A 286 -13.24 -8.32 16.42
C GLN A 286 -13.57 -6.97 17.06
N TRP A 287 -14.47 -6.26 16.41
CA TRP A 287 -15.06 -5.04 16.94
C TRP A 287 -16.56 -5.06 16.73
N ARG A 288 -17.30 -4.63 17.75
CA ARG A 288 -18.77 -4.45 17.67
C ARG A 288 -19.06 -2.97 17.49
N ASP A 289 -19.74 -2.62 16.42
CA ASP A 289 -20.22 -1.26 16.20
C ASP A 289 -21.22 -0.89 17.32
N PRO A 290 -20.95 0.15 18.12
CA PRO A 290 -21.81 0.54 19.22
C PRO A 290 -23.18 1.09 18.77
N LYS A 291 -23.30 1.54 17.51
CA LYS A 291 -24.54 2.09 16.96
C LYS A 291 -25.44 1.01 16.34
N THR A 292 -24.85 0.10 15.58
CA THR A 292 -25.61 -0.92 14.82
C THR A 292 -25.59 -2.29 15.49
N GLY A 293 -24.68 -2.53 16.43
CA GLY A 293 -24.48 -3.84 17.05
C GLY A 293 -23.79 -4.87 16.14
N VAL A 294 -23.48 -4.52 14.90
CA VAL A 294 -22.80 -5.41 13.93
C VAL A 294 -21.39 -5.72 14.40
N VAL A 295 -21.01 -6.98 14.30
CA VAL A 295 -19.65 -7.45 14.67
C VAL A 295 -18.82 -7.68 13.43
N THR A 296 -17.75 -6.92 13.28
CA THR A 296 -16.73 -7.13 12.26
C THR A 296 -15.57 -7.94 12.84
N ARG A 297 -15.23 -9.05 12.20
CA ARG A 297 -14.11 -9.91 12.56
C ARG A 297 -13.01 -9.80 11.50
N TYR A 298 -11.76 -9.91 11.94
CA TYR A 298 -10.61 -10.00 11.04
C TYR A 298 -9.65 -11.12 11.47
N ASN A 299 -8.99 -11.73 10.48
CA ASN A 299 -7.96 -12.75 10.70
C ASN A 299 -7.02 -12.77 9.49
N TYR A 300 -5.78 -12.35 9.70
CA TYR A 300 -4.77 -12.23 8.65
C TYR A 300 -3.81 -13.41 8.64
N ASP A 301 -3.44 -13.83 7.45
CA ASP A 301 -2.49 -14.90 7.19
C ASP A 301 -1.05 -14.34 7.13
N ALA A 302 -0.90 -13.03 6.90
CA ALA A 302 0.39 -12.34 6.83
C ALA A 302 0.38 -11.00 7.56
N ILE A 303 1.51 -10.67 8.23
CA ILE A 303 1.75 -9.36 8.84
C ILE A 303 3.06 -8.80 8.29
N LEU A 304 3.00 -7.57 7.78
CA LEU A 304 4.13 -6.84 7.20
C LEU A 304 4.74 -5.89 8.22
N GLU A 305 6.05 -6.00 8.44
CA GLU A 305 6.85 -5.07 9.24
C GLU A 305 7.42 -3.94 8.37
N VAL A 306 7.90 -2.85 8.99
CA VAL A 306 8.44 -1.68 8.27
C VAL A 306 9.86 -1.91 7.75
N ALA A 307 10.66 -2.73 8.43
CA ALA A 307 12.09 -2.82 8.16
C ALA A 307 12.64 -4.25 8.26
N GLY A 308 13.95 -4.38 8.08
CA GLY A 308 14.70 -5.62 8.30
C GLY A 308 14.84 -6.52 7.08
N GLY A 309 14.36 -6.07 5.89
CA GLY A 309 14.48 -6.83 4.65
C GLY A 309 15.89 -6.96 4.09
N PRO A 310 16.10 -7.75 3.03
CA PRO A 310 15.11 -8.58 2.36
C PRO A 310 14.63 -9.75 3.22
N SER A 311 13.40 -10.24 2.95
CA SER A 311 12.82 -11.38 3.65
C SER A 311 13.52 -12.68 3.26
N VAL A 312 13.39 -13.71 4.08
CA VAL A 312 13.67 -15.08 3.64
C VAL A 312 12.57 -15.55 2.68
N ASN A 313 12.89 -16.45 1.76
CA ASN A 313 11.89 -17.01 0.87
C ASN A 313 10.89 -17.91 1.63
N PRO A 314 9.68 -18.14 1.09
CA PRO A 314 8.63 -18.86 1.82
C PRO A 314 8.88 -20.37 2.00
N PHE A 315 9.90 -20.92 1.34
CA PHE A 315 10.28 -22.33 1.50
C PHE A 315 11.35 -22.54 2.60
N ASP A 316 11.97 -21.46 3.06
CA ASP A 316 12.91 -21.49 4.19
C ASP A 316 12.15 -21.81 5.49
N PRO A 317 12.60 -22.80 6.30
CA PRO A 317 11.96 -23.14 7.57
C PRO A 317 11.88 -21.98 8.58
N SER A 318 12.74 -20.98 8.46
CA SER A 318 12.71 -19.78 9.30
C SER A 318 11.71 -18.72 8.83
N PHE A 319 11.01 -18.91 7.73
CA PHE A 319 10.00 -17.98 7.24
C PHE A 319 8.83 -17.87 8.21
N LYS A 320 8.52 -16.62 8.56
CA LYS A 320 7.43 -16.28 9.49
C LYS A 320 6.41 -15.40 8.79
N PRO A 321 5.29 -15.93 8.30
CA PRO A 321 4.29 -15.15 7.58
C PRO A 321 3.67 -14.05 8.45
N LEU A 322 3.61 -14.23 9.77
CA LEU A 322 3.13 -13.20 10.71
C LEU A 322 4.21 -12.18 11.12
N SER A 323 5.33 -12.11 10.40
CA SER A 323 6.43 -11.15 10.67
C SER A 323 7.30 -11.03 9.42
N ILE A 324 6.72 -10.57 8.31
CA ILE A 324 7.43 -10.44 7.03
C ILE A 324 8.19 -9.12 7.03
N ARG A 325 9.51 -9.22 6.94
CA ARG A 325 10.41 -8.06 6.85
C ARG A 325 10.33 -7.42 5.48
N ARG A 326 10.43 -6.10 5.45
CA ARG A 326 10.39 -5.32 4.21
C ARG A 326 11.63 -4.47 4.03
N PHE A 327 11.85 -4.03 2.81
CA PHE A 327 12.93 -3.15 2.40
C PHE A 327 12.31 -1.85 1.86
N ASN A 328 12.61 -0.72 2.50
CA ASN A 328 12.07 0.57 2.09
C ASN A 328 12.66 1.00 0.74
N LEU A 329 11.79 1.28 -0.22
CA LEU A 329 12.16 1.71 -1.55
C LEU A 329 12.31 3.24 -1.56
N GLN A 330 13.53 3.70 -1.44
CA GLN A 330 13.90 5.13 -1.48
C GLN A 330 15.30 5.29 -2.09
N HIS A 331 15.57 6.42 -2.71
CA HIS A 331 16.86 6.72 -3.37
C HIS A 331 17.35 5.56 -4.26
N ASP A 332 18.62 5.18 -4.16
CA ASP A 332 19.26 4.07 -4.90
C ASP A 332 19.22 2.74 -4.15
N ALA A 333 18.30 2.60 -3.20
CA ALA A 333 18.28 1.45 -2.31
C ALA A 333 18.08 0.12 -3.06
N VAL A 334 17.28 0.11 -4.14
CA VAL A 334 17.03 -1.11 -4.93
C VAL A 334 18.26 -1.51 -5.74
N ASP A 335 18.98 -0.56 -6.31
CA ASP A 335 20.22 -0.81 -7.08
C ASP A 335 21.24 -1.51 -6.19
N SER A 336 21.45 -0.96 -4.99
CA SER A 336 22.33 -1.52 -3.96
C SER A 336 21.88 -2.89 -3.48
N LEU A 337 20.57 -3.10 -3.34
CA LEU A 337 19.99 -4.39 -2.92
C LEU A 337 20.24 -5.47 -3.98
N VAL A 338 19.89 -5.19 -5.25
CA VAL A 338 20.08 -6.14 -6.36
C VAL A 338 21.54 -6.49 -6.50
N ALA A 339 22.44 -5.50 -6.60
CA ALA A 339 23.88 -5.71 -6.69
C ALA A 339 24.46 -6.55 -5.53
N ARG A 340 23.94 -6.33 -4.30
CA ARG A 340 24.35 -7.13 -3.14
C ARG A 340 23.89 -8.57 -3.26
N LEU A 341 22.61 -8.81 -3.58
CA LEU A 341 22.06 -10.17 -3.69
C LEU A 341 22.76 -10.99 -4.76
N GLU A 342 23.15 -10.36 -5.88
CA GLU A 342 23.88 -11.01 -6.95
C GLU A 342 25.33 -11.30 -6.56
N ARG A 343 26.05 -10.29 -6.07
CA ARG A 343 27.44 -10.46 -5.66
C ARG A 343 27.62 -11.54 -4.58
N THR A 344 26.65 -11.67 -3.67
CA THR A 344 26.70 -12.67 -2.60
C THR A 344 26.00 -13.99 -2.97
N ASN A 345 25.39 -14.07 -4.16
CA ASN A 345 24.56 -15.20 -4.61
C ASN A 345 23.53 -15.65 -3.56
N THR A 346 22.89 -14.68 -2.90
CA THR A 346 21.92 -14.93 -1.83
C THR A 346 20.46 -14.64 -2.22
N GLY A 347 20.20 -14.21 -3.45
CA GLY A 347 18.84 -14.05 -3.97
C GLY A 347 18.16 -15.38 -4.25
N TYR A 348 16.88 -15.50 -3.89
CA TYR A 348 16.08 -16.65 -4.24
C TYR A 348 15.82 -16.72 -5.75
N VAL A 349 16.06 -17.86 -6.36
CA VAL A 349 15.80 -18.15 -7.76
C VAL A 349 14.82 -19.32 -7.83
N VAL A 350 13.81 -19.23 -8.69
CA VAL A 350 12.86 -20.31 -8.92
C VAL A 350 13.59 -21.48 -9.57
N PRO A 351 13.63 -22.68 -8.94
CA PRO A 351 14.35 -23.81 -9.48
C PRO A 351 13.70 -24.32 -10.78
N PRO A 352 14.46 -25.04 -11.63
CA PRO A 352 13.90 -25.75 -12.78
C PRO A 352 12.77 -26.69 -12.35
N SER A 353 11.75 -26.84 -13.20
CA SER A 353 10.75 -27.90 -13.05
C SER A 353 11.46 -29.25 -13.13
N ARG A 354 11.23 -30.13 -12.16
CA ARG A 354 11.72 -31.51 -12.21
C ARG A 354 10.86 -32.33 -13.14
#